data_42320e4c3418c9d187770575589069c4
#
_entry.id   42320e4c3418c9d187770575589069c4
#
_cell.length_a   1.000
_cell.length_b   1.000
_cell.length_c   1.000
_cell.angle_alpha   90.00
_cell.angle_beta   90.00
_cell.angle_gamma   90.00
#
_symmetry.space_group_name_H-M   'P 1'
#
loop_
_entity.id
_entity.type
_entity.pdbx_description
1 polymer ?
#
loop_
_entity_poly.entity_id
_entity_poly.type
_entity_poly.pdbx_seq_one_letter_code
_entity_poly.pdbx_strand_id
1 'polypeptide(L)'
;MLCVAFCDDEPYVRKQLRKAILRFSEEKKIELNLQEFDSCDTLLKNYPQQLDLLLLDIGMVGINGMEAAREIRKFDTKVYIIFITMMYQRAIEGYAVRAFGFIKKPVHYAELRHELTCAVRGILHQRETEHFVTIHSKGRDYRLSAERIVYCEVRGHCMRVCMEDGVGEYRCTIRELETQLAPYGFFRCHAAYLVSGKQICEIGATYLKLMDGTEIPISQRRKKDFLSALSGYLGGDR
;
A
#
# COMPACT_ATOMS: atom_id res chain seq x y z
N MET A 1 -12.01 9.56 -8.09
CA MET A 1 -11.00 10.63 -8.01
C MET A 1 -9.65 10.02 -7.62
N LEU A 2 -8.57 10.31 -8.36
CA LEU A 2 -7.18 9.91 -8.03
C LEU A 2 -6.42 11.11 -7.48
N CYS A 3 -5.59 10.92 -6.46
CA CYS A 3 -4.70 11.94 -5.94
C CYS A 3 -3.33 11.81 -6.62
N VAL A 4 -2.94 12.83 -7.38
CA VAL A 4 -1.69 12.87 -8.14
C VAL A 4 -0.88 14.08 -7.69
N ALA A 5 0.40 13.88 -7.42
CA ALA A 5 1.32 14.99 -7.17
C ALA A 5 2.47 14.97 -8.15
N PHE A 6 3.06 16.13 -8.39
CA PHE A 6 4.34 16.24 -9.07
C PHE A 6 5.23 17.25 -8.36
N CYS A 7 6.53 16.98 -8.40
CA CYS A 7 7.54 17.79 -7.75
C CYS A 7 8.73 18.02 -8.69
N ASP A 8 9.02 19.27 -8.96
CA ASP A 8 10.08 19.72 -9.86
C ASP A 8 10.45 21.17 -9.51
N ASP A 9 11.71 21.55 -9.43
CA ASP A 9 12.13 22.91 -9.07
C ASP A 9 12.00 23.90 -10.22
N GLU A 10 11.94 23.43 -11.48
CA GLU A 10 11.78 24.25 -12.66
C GLU A 10 10.33 24.67 -12.90
N PRO A 11 9.94 25.96 -12.78
CA PRO A 11 8.57 26.42 -12.99
C PRO A 11 8.01 26.10 -14.38
N TYR A 12 8.88 26.12 -15.39
CA TYR A 12 8.50 25.80 -16.76
C TYR A 12 8.10 24.33 -16.91
N VAL A 13 8.86 23.42 -16.31
CA VAL A 13 8.58 21.99 -16.34
C VAL A 13 7.29 21.70 -15.57
N ARG A 14 7.09 22.31 -14.40
CA ARG A 14 5.84 22.18 -13.65
C ARG A 14 4.63 22.59 -14.48
N LYS A 15 4.71 23.73 -15.19
CA LYS A 15 3.61 24.19 -16.07
C LYS A 15 3.32 23.20 -17.20
N GLN A 16 4.36 22.62 -17.81
CA GLN A 16 4.18 21.60 -18.84
C GLN A 16 3.56 20.33 -18.29
N LEU A 17 4.04 19.82 -17.15
CA LEU A 17 3.50 18.62 -16.49
C LEU A 17 2.04 18.83 -16.11
N ARG A 18 1.69 19.96 -15.49
CA ARG A 18 0.30 20.30 -15.16
C ARG A 18 -0.59 20.20 -16.39
N LYS A 19 -0.22 20.86 -17.50
CA LYS A 19 -0.99 20.84 -18.74
C LYS A 19 -1.15 19.42 -19.29
N ALA A 20 -0.07 18.63 -19.28
CA ALA A 20 -0.06 17.28 -19.81
C ALA A 20 -0.93 16.32 -18.95
N ILE A 21 -0.84 16.43 -17.61
CA ILE A 21 -1.62 15.61 -16.69
C ILE A 21 -3.12 15.94 -16.80
N LEU A 22 -3.49 17.22 -16.86
CA LEU A 22 -4.88 17.63 -17.05
C LEU A 22 -5.44 17.16 -18.40
N ARG A 23 -4.68 17.28 -19.47
CA ARG A 23 -5.04 16.71 -20.78
C ARG A 23 -5.28 15.20 -20.69
N PHE A 24 -4.42 14.46 -20.00
CA PHE A 24 -4.59 13.02 -19.78
C PHE A 24 -5.89 12.71 -19.00
N SER A 25 -6.17 13.49 -17.95
CA SER A 25 -7.41 13.39 -17.17
C SER A 25 -8.67 13.53 -18.04
N GLU A 26 -8.69 14.55 -18.92
CA GLU A 26 -9.77 14.80 -19.86
C GLU A 26 -9.91 13.65 -20.88
N GLU A 27 -8.81 13.23 -21.52
CA GLU A 27 -8.79 12.14 -22.50
C GLU A 27 -9.30 10.82 -21.92
N LYS A 28 -8.97 10.54 -20.65
CA LYS A 28 -9.36 9.29 -19.96
C LYS A 28 -10.66 9.41 -19.15
N LYS A 29 -11.22 10.62 -19.04
CA LYS A 29 -12.40 10.91 -18.19
C LYS A 29 -12.18 10.46 -16.74
N ILE A 30 -11.00 10.75 -16.18
CA ILE A 30 -10.61 10.41 -14.82
C ILE A 30 -10.56 11.69 -14.01
N GLU A 31 -11.30 11.75 -12.91
CA GLU A 31 -11.20 12.86 -11.95
C GLU A 31 -9.88 12.78 -11.18
N LEU A 32 -9.11 13.88 -11.20
CA LEU A 32 -7.84 14.01 -10.50
C LEU A 32 -7.89 15.12 -9.45
N ASN A 33 -7.33 14.85 -8.28
CA ASN A 33 -6.87 15.88 -7.34
C ASN A 33 -5.37 16.06 -7.59
N LEU A 34 -4.99 17.17 -8.23
CA LEU A 34 -3.63 17.43 -8.65
C LEU A 34 -2.94 18.43 -7.72
N GLN A 35 -1.83 18.02 -7.11
CA GLN A 35 -1.00 18.84 -6.26
C GLN A 35 0.38 19.07 -6.89
N GLU A 36 0.97 20.23 -6.66
CA GLU A 36 2.24 20.65 -7.24
C GLU A 36 3.18 21.14 -6.15
N PHE A 37 4.43 20.70 -6.24
CA PHE A 37 5.49 21.06 -5.30
C PHE A 37 6.72 21.55 -6.08
N ASP A 38 7.39 22.54 -5.52
CA ASP A 38 8.59 23.16 -6.09
C ASP A 38 9.90 22.61 -5.49
N SER A 39 9.79 21.82 -4.43
CA SER A 39 10.93 21.21 -3.76
C SER A 39 10.52 19.94 -3.00
N CYS A 40 11.48 19.04 -2.78
CA CYS A 40 11.27 17.87 -1.95
C CYS A 40 10.96 18.22 -0.49
N ASP A 41 11.50 19.32 0.02
CA ASP A 41 11.21 19.80 1.37
C ASP A 41 9.73 20.16 1.55
N THR A 42 9.15 20.89 0.58
CA THR A 42 7.72 21.24 0.61
C THR A 42 6.84 20.03 0.42
N LEU A 43 7.22 19.08 -0.45
CA LEU A 43 6.54 17.82 -0.64
C LEU A 43 6.50 16.98 0.65
N LEU A 44 7.64 16.79 1.32
CA LEU A 44 7.73 15.97 2.53
C LEU A 44 6.98 16.60 3.71
N LYS A 45 7.02 17.93 3.86
CA LYS A 45 6.30 18.66 4.92
C LYS A 45 4.77 18.63 4.72
N ASN A 46 4.32 18.65 3.49
CA ASN A 46 2.91 18.73 3.12
C ASN A 46 2.43 17.48 2.37
N TYR A 47 3.00 16.33 2.68
CA TYR A 47 2.69 15.09 1.97
C TYR A 47 1.20 14.76 2.03
N PRO A 48 0.53 14.52 0.87
CA PRO A 48 -0.89 14.22 0.85
C PRO A 48 -1.20 12.88 1.53
N GLN A 49 -2.22 12.86 2.40
CA GLN A 49 -2.57 11.65 3.19
C GLN A 49 -2.95 10.42 2.34
N GLN A 50 -3.39 10.61 1.10
CA GLN A 50 -3.81 9.53 0.20
C GLN A 50 -3.28 9.82 -1.20
N LEU A 51 -1.95 9.82 -1.34
CA LEU A 51 -1.32 10.01 -2.63
C LEU A 51 -1.28 8.69 -3.39
N ASP A 52 -1.83 8.69 -4.61
CA ASP A 52 -1.83 7.50 -5.47
C ASP A 52 -0.61 7.47 -6.39
N LEU A 53 -0.23 8.63 -6.93
CA LEU A 53 0.83 8.76 -7.92
C LEU A 53 1.66 10.01 -7.67
N LEU A 54 2.96 9.86 -7.64
CA LEU A 54 3.95 10.93 -7.55
C LEU A 54 4.85 10.93 -8.77
N LEU A 55 4.89 12.06 -9.47
CA LEU A 55 5.86 12.35 -10.51
C LEU A 55 6.97 13.20 -9.88
N LEU A 56 8.23 12.73 -9.90
CA LEU A 56 9.29 13.30 -9.08
C LEU A 56 10.57 13.52 -9.87
N ASP A 57 11.08 14.75 -9.90
CA ASP A 57 12.43 14.97 -10.42
C ASP A 57 13.50 14.50 -9.42
N ILE A 58 14.57 13.93 -9.93
CA ILE A 58 15.73 13.56 -9.12
C ILE A 58 16.66 14.76 -8.91
N GLY A 59 16.79 15.63 -9.90
CA GLY A 59 17.83 16.65 -10.00
C GLY A 59 17.55 17.96 -9.27
N MET A 60 16.82 17.95 -8.18
CA MET A 60 16.45 19.16 -7.43
C MET A 60 17.52 19.61 -6.44
N VAL A 61 17.54 20.91 -6.13
CA VAL A 61 18.43 21.52 -5.12
C VAL A 61 17.96 21.14 -3.70
N GLY A 62 18.91 20.86 -2.82
CA GLY A 62 18.63 20.40 -1.45
C GLY A 62 18.40 18.89 -1.37
N ILE A 63 17.29 18.46 -0.82
CA ILE A 63 16.90 17.03 -0.81
C ILE A 63 16.59 16.64 -2.24
N ASN A 64 17.36 15.72 -2.82
CA ASN A 64 17.09 15.22 -4.16
C ASN A 64 15.90 14.25 -4.20
N GLY A 65 15.31 14.04 -5.38
CA GLY A 65 14.12 13.21 -5.52
C GLY A 65 14.31 11.75 -5.08
N MET A 66 15.51 11.21 -5.19
CA MET A 66 15.80 9.84 -4.74
C MET A 66 15.83 9.73 -3.22
N GLU A 67 16.38 10.72 -2.53
CA GLU A 67 16.36 10.83 -1.07
C GLU A 67 14.93 11.01 -0.57
N ALA A 68 14.18 11.91 -1.21
CA ALA A 68 12.76 12.10 -0.89
C ALA A 68 11.95 10.81 -1.05
N ALA A 69 12.16 10.06 -2.13
CA ALA A 69 11.50 8.78 -2.33
C ALA A 69 11.84 7.76 -1.24
N ARG A 70 13.09 7.72 -0.76
CA ARG A 70 13.48 6.85 0.37
C ARG A 70 12.76 7.25 1.65
N GLU A 71 12.66 8.55 1.95
CA GLU A 71 11.90 9.03 3.12
C GLU A 71 10.42 8.69 3.00
N ILE A 72 9.82 8.92 1.83
CA ILE A 72 8.41 8.57 1.57
C ILE A 72 8.17 7.07 1.81
N ARG A 73 9.06 6.20 1.33
CA ARG A 73 8.91 4.75 1.50
C ARG A 73 8.92 4.26 2.96
N LYS A 74 9.40 5.07 3.91
CA LYS A 74 9.33 4.73 5.33
C LYS A 74 7.91 4.77 5.90
N PHE A 75 7.01 5.56 5.30
CA PHE A 75 5.63 5.72 5.77
C PHE A 75 4.57 5.47 4.69
N ASP A 76 4.93 5.54 3.39
CA ASP A 76 4.04 5.21 2.27
C ASP A 76 4.72 4.25 1.30
N THR A 77 4.38 2.97 1.43
CA THR A 77 4.89 1.91 0.57
C THR A 77 4.06 1.70 -0.70
N LYS A 78 2.86 2.33 -0.78
CA LYS A 78 1.86 2.08 -1.83
C LYS A 78 1.88 3.10 -2.96
N VAL A 79 2.30 4.34 -2.69
CA VAL A 79 2.31 5.39 -3.73
C VAL A 79 3.13 4.96 -4.95
N TYR A 80 2.56 5.11 -6.13
CA TYR A 80 3.28 4.88 -7.39
C TYR A 80 4.22 6.07 -7.63
N ILE A 81 5.52 5.80 -7.75
CA ILE A 81 6.53 6.85 -8.00
C ILE A 81 7.06 6.69 -9.42
N ILE A 82 6.91 7.73 -10.25
CA ILE A 82 7.52 7.85 -11.58
C ILE A 82 8.53 8.98 -11.51
N PHE A 83 9.78 8.66 -11.78
CA PHE A 83 10.81 9.69 -11.88
C PHE A 83 10.80 10.37 -13.25
N ILE A 84 10.90 11.70 -13.24
CA ILE A 84 11.00 12.53 -14.46
C ILE A 84 12.31 13.32 -14.37
N THR A 85 13.36 12.91 -15.08
CA THR A 85 14.69 13.45 -14.82
C THR A 85 15.61 13.48 -16.03
N MET A 86 16.59 14.39 -16.02
CA MET A 86 17.75 14.33 -16.93
C MET A 86 18.73 13.21 -16.51
N MET A 87 18.72 12.80 -15.24
CA MET A 87 19.66 11.83 -14.66
C MET A 87 19.19 10.37 -14.83
N TYR A 88 18.83 9.98 -16.04
CA TYR A 88 18.31 8.65 -16.34
C TYR A 88 19.28 7.50 -15.96
N GLN A 89 20.59 7.80 -15.91
CA GLN A 89 21.61 6.83 -15.49
C GLN A 89 21.41 6.33 -14.04
N ARG A 90 20.69 7.09 -13.20
CA ARG A 90 20.33 6.71 -11.83
C ARG A 90 19.08 5.83 -11.74
N ALA A 91 18.52 5.41 -12.87
CA ALA A 91 17.34 4.52 -12.89
C ALA A 91 17.55 3.22 -12.11
N ILE A 92 18.81 2.70 -12.07
CA ILE A 92 19.15 1.50 -11.27
C ILE A 92 18.90 1.73 -9.77
N GLU A 93 19.14 2.92 -9.25
CA GLU A 93 18.87 3.26 -7.85
C GLU A 93 17.35 3.24 -7.51
N GLY A 94 16.51 3.41 -8.53
CA GLY A 94 15.06 3.39 -8.38
C GLY A 94 14.48 2.06 -7.94
N TYR A 95 15.19 0.94 -8.16
CA TYR A 95 14.79 -0.35 -7.61
C TYR A 95 14.74 -0.33 -6.09
N ALA A 96 15.67 0.37 -5.44
CA ALA A 96 15.72 0.48 -3.98
C ALA A 96 14.49 1.20 -3.38
N VAL A 97 13.84 2.08 -4.15
CA VAL A 97 12.63 2.81 -3.73
C VAL A 97 11.36 2.27 -4.40
N ARG A 98 11.46 1.12 -5.10
CA ARG A 98 10.33 0.52 -5.84
C ARG A 98 9.67 1.55 -6.75
N ALA A 99 10.48 2.25 -7.56
CA ALA A 99 9.97 3.17 -8.57
C ALA A 99 9.11 2.38 -9.57
N PHE A 100 7.96 2.95 -9.94
CA PHE A 100 7.09 2.36 -10.95
C PHE A 100 7.63 2.57 -12.37
N GLY A 101 8.19 3.75 -12.64
CA GLY A 101 8.70 4.07 -13.96
C GLY A 101 9.68 5.27 -13.96
N PHE A 102 10.23 5.50 -15.14
CA PHE A 102 11.17 6.59 -15.40
C PHE A 102 10.87 7.25 -16.74
N ILE A 103 10.82 8.57 -16.76
CA ILE A 103 10.65 9.39 -17.96
C ILE A 103 11.88 10.32 -18.08
N LYS A 104 12.51 10.31 -19.24
CA LYS A 104 13.63 11.22 -19.51
C LYS A 104 13.11 12.61 -19.88
N LYS A 105 13.69 13.66 -19.30
CA LYS A 105 13.51 15.04 -19.79
C LYS A 105 14.23 15.22 -21.14
N PRO A 106 13.66 15.93 -22.14
CA PRO A 106 12.39 16.63 -22.12
C PRO A 106 11.20 15.66 -22.19
N VAL A 107 10.13 15.96 -21.42
CA VAL A 107 8.96 15.09 -21.32
C VAL A 107 8.13 15.15 -22.60
N HIS A 108 8.05 14.04 -23.30
CA HIS A 108 7.14 13.87 -24.43
C HIS A 108 5.79 13.37 -23.97
N TYR A 109 4.71 14.02 -24.43
CA TYR A 109 3.35 13.65 -23.99
C TYR A 109 3.01 12.19 -24.25
N ALA A 110 3.46 11.59 -25.34
CA ALA A 110 3.19 10.19 -25.66
C ALA A 110 3.77 9.23 -24.60
N GLU A 111 5.00 9.50 -24.13
CA GLU A 111 5.67 8.73 -23.09
C GLU A 111 5.00 8.92 -21.73
N LEU A 112 4.74 10.17 -21.34
CA LEU A 112 4.02 10.47 -20.11
C LEU A 112 2.62 9.82 -20.10
N ARG A 113 1.88 9.90 -21.20
CA ARG A 113 0.56 9.26 -21.34
C ARG A 113 0.63 7.75 -21.18
N HIS A 114 1.67 7.11 -21.70
CA HIS A 114 1.88 5.66 -21.55
C HIS A 114 2.09 5.30 -20.08
N GLU A 115 3.04 5.94 -19.42
CA GLU A 115 3.36 5.69 -18.01
C GLU A 115 2.17 5.98 -17.08
N LEU A 116 1.48 7.10 -17.29
CA LEU A 116 0.26 7.41 -16.54
C LEU A 116 -0.84 6.36 -16.76
N THR A 117 -1.00 5.84 -17.98
CA THR A 117 -2.01 4.80 -18.27
C THR A 117 -1.68 3.51 -17.51
N CYS A 118 -0.41 3.11 -17.50
CA CYS A 118 0.04 1.91 -16.79
C CYS A 118 -0.10 2.08 -15.27
N ALA A 119 0.32 3.23 -14.72
CA ALA A 119 0.20 3.54 -13.30
C ALA A 119 -1.28 3.56 -12.85
N VAL A 120 -2.14 4.28 -13.56
CA VAL A 120 -3.59 4.36 -13.25
C VAL A 120 -4.24 2.99 -13.29
N ARG A 121 -3.92 2.15 -14.27
CA ARG A 121 -4.43 0.78 -14.33
C ARG A 121 -4.00 -0.03 -13.09
N GLY A 122 -2.74 0.06 -12.70
CA GLY A 122 -2.24 -0.60 -11.49
C GLY A 122 -2.94 -0.10 -10.23
N ILE A 123 -3.10 1.21 -10.07
CA ILE A 123 -3.79 1.84 -8.92
C ILE A 123 -5.26 1.39 -8.86
N LEU A 124 -5.97 1.41 -9.97
CA LEU A 124 -7.38 0.99 -10.02
C LEU A 124 -7.52 -0.49 -9.70
N HIS A 125 -6.67 -1.34 -10.27
CA HIS A 125 -6.66 -2.77 -9.97
C HIS A 125 -6.37 -3.03 -8.48
N GLN A 126 -5.39 -2.33 -7.90
CA GLN A 126 -5.09 -2.40 -6.46
C GLN A 126 -6.29 -1.98 -5.61
N ARG A 127 -7.01 -0.92 -6.00
CA ARG A 127 -8.23 -0.47 -5.31
C ARG A 127 -9.40 -1.45 -5.44
N GLU A 128 -9.55 -2.12 -6.59
CA GLU A 128 -10.56 -3.15 -6.82
C GLU A 128 -10.29 -4.42 -5.99
N THR A 129 -9.01 -4.74 -5.78
CA THR A 129 -8.59 -5.88 -4.96
C THR A 129 -8.49 -5.54 -3.47
N GLU A 130 -8.58 -4.25 -3.08
CA GLU A 130 -8.54 -3.83 -1.68
C GLU A 130 -9.88 -4.14 -0.99
N HIS A 131 -9.86 -5.10 -0.10
CA HIS A 131 -11.03 -5.51 0.66
C HIS A 131 -11.02 -4.87 2.03
N PHE A 132 -12.20 -4.44 2.47
CA PHE A 132 -12.35 -3.80 3.77
C PHE A 132 -13.28 -4.61 4.66
N VAL A 133 -12.89 -4.73 5.92
CA VAL A 133 -13.76 -5.21 6.98
C VAL A 133 -14.24 -4.03 7.83
N THR A 134 -15.48 -4.09 8.27
CA THR A 134 -16.04 -3.05 9.13
C THR A 134 -16.18 -3.58 10.56
N ILE A 135 -15.55 -2.89 11.50
CA ILE A 135 -15.63 -3.21 12.92
C ILE A 135 -16.51 -2.18 13.62
N HIS A 136 -17.64 -2.62 14.15
CA HIS A 136 -18.48 -1.78 15.00
C HIS A 136 -17.94 -1.79 16.43
N SER A 137 -17.44 -0.67 16.92
CA SER A 137 -16.85 -0.58 18.26
C SER A 137 -17.17 0.75 18.93
N LYS A 138 -17.70 0.70 20.16
CA LYS A 138 -18.03 1.89 20.97
C LYS A 138 -18.89 2.92 20.22
N GLY A 139 -19.88 2.45 19.44
CA GLY A 139 -20.80 3.32 18.67
C GLY A 139 -20.15 4.01 17.45
N ARG A 140 -19.02 3.50 16.99
CA ARG A 140 -18.30 3.97 15.78
C ARG A 140 -18.01 2.81 14.86
N ASP A 141 -17.97 3.10 13.59
CA ASP A 141 -17.57 2.17 12.54
C ASP A 141 -16.14 2.43 12.12
N TYR A 142 -15.32 1.39 12.19
CA TYR A 142 -13.93 1.40 11.75
C TYR A 142 -13.81 0.54 10.52
N ARG A 143 -13.35 1.13 9.43
CA ARG A 143 -13.10 0.43 8.17
C ARG A 143 -11.60 0.14 8.04
N LEU A 144 -11.24 -1.15 8.08
CA LEU A 144 -9.86 -1.62 8.01
C LEU A 144 -9.64 -2.38 6.71
N SER A 145 -8.51 -2.15 6.03
CA SER A 145 -8.10 -2.93 4.87
C SER A 145 -7.67 -4.33 5.32
N ALA A 146 -8.31 -5.37 4.77
CA ALA A 146 -7.99 -6.76 5.09
C ALA A 146 -6.54 -7.10 4.74
N GLU A 147 -6.02 -6.53 3.65
CA GLU A 147 -4.65 -6.74 3.18
C GLU A 147 -3.59 -6.25 4.16
N ARG A 148 -3.92 -5.24 4.97
CA ARG A 148 -3.00 -4.66 5.98
C ARG A 148 -3.04 -5.36 7.32
N ILE A 149 -4.05 -6.23 7.56
CA ILE A 149 -4.16 -6.97 8.82
C ILE A 149 -3.19 -8.15 8.78
N VAL A 150 -2.32 -8.23 9.77
CA VAL A 150 -1.35 -9.31 9.96
C VAL A 150 -2.00 -10.43 10.78
N TYR A 151 -2.53 -10.09 11.94
CA TYR A 151 -3.29 -11.01 12.80
C TYR A 151 -4.23 -10.25 13.75
N CYS A 152 -5.19 -10.98 14.30
CA CYS A 152 -6.08 -10.50 15.35
C CYS A 152 -5.93 -11.36 16.60
N GLU A 153 -5.90 -10.72 17.77
CA GLU A 153 -5.73 -11.35 19.09
C GLU A 153 -6.84 -10.92 20.05
N VAL A 154 -7.46 -11.88 20.74
CA VAL A 154 -8.38 -11.57 21.84
C VAL A 154 -7.56 -11.21 23.08
N ARG A 155 -7.73 -9.99 23.59
CA ARG A 155 -7.15 -9.52 24.84
C ARG A 155 -8.25 -9.08 25.83
N GLY A 156 -8.55 -9.93 26.80
CA GLY A 156 -9.64 -9.67 27.75
C GLY A 156 -10.98 -9.48 27.01
N HIS A 157 -11.55 -8.28 27.09
CA HIS A 157 -12.81 -7.92 26.43
C HIS A 157 -12.64 -7.15 25.12
N CYS A 158 -11.40 -7.06 24.61
CA CYS A 158 -11.08 -6.33 23.38
C CYS A 158 -10.43 -7.26 22.35
N MET A 159 -10.64 -6.91 21.10
CA MET A 159 -9.94 -7.47 19.96
C MET A 159 -8.78 -6.53 19.59
N ARG A 160 -7.58 -7.03 19.69
CA ARG A 160 -6.38 -6.37 19.18
C ARG A 160 -6.17 -6.77 17.74
N VAL A 161 -6.20 -5.81 16.84
CA VAL A 161 -5.93 -5.99 15.41
C VAL A 161 -4.55 -5.44 15.11
N CYS A 162 -3.62 -6.33 14.77
CA CYS A 162 -2.26 -5.98 14.39
C CYS A 162 -2.19 -5.83 12.88
N MET A 163 -1.78 -4.65 12.42
CA MET A 163 -1.65 -4.26 11.03
C MET A 163 -0.18 -3.94 10.72
N GLU A 164 0.19 -3.93 9.45
CA GLU A 164 1.56 -3.60 9.00
C GLU A 164 2.07 -2.25 9.50
N ASP A 165 1.17 -1.29 9.73
CA ASP A 165 1.45 0.09 10.11
C ASP A 165 1.07 0.45 11.54
N GLY A 166 0.63 -0.52 12.34
CA GLY A 166 0.26 -0.27 13.73
C GLY A 166 -0.72 -1.27 14.32
N VAL A 167 -1.23 -0.93 15.49
CA VAL A 167 -2.13 -1.78 16.26
C VAL A 167 -3.36 -1.00 16.67
N GLY A 168 -4.54 -1.58 16.43
CA GLY A 168 -5.83 -1.06 16.90
C GLY A 168 -6.49 -1.98 17.93
N GLU A 169 -7.23 -1.41 18.88
CA GLU A 169 -8.05 -2.16 19.85
C GLU A 169 -9.53 -1.84 19.69
N TYR A 170 -10.33 -2.87 19.50
CA TYR A 170 -11.76 -2.76 19.19
C TYR A 170 -12.59 -3.67 20.09
N ARG A 171 -13.84 -3.28 20.38
CA ARG A 171 -14.81 -4.14 21.05
C ARG A 171 -15.62 -4.90 20.00
N CYS A 172 -15.12 -6.06 19.60
CA CYS A 172 -15.81 -6.99 18.71
C CYS A 172 -15.40 -8.41 19.06
N THR A 173 -16.11 -9.39 18.54
CA THR A 173 -15.80 -10.81 18.76
C THR A 173 -14.87 -11.34 17.65
N ILE A 174 -14.05 -12.32 17.99
CA ILE A 174 -13.20 -12.99 17.01
C ILE A 174 -14.02 -13.70 15.93
N ARG A 175 -15.25 -14.13 16.26
CA ARG A 175 -16.15 -14.80 15.31
C ARG A 175 -16.68 -13.84 14.25
N GLU A 176 -16.99 -12.60 14.62
CA GLU A 176 -17.38 -11.56 13.67
C GLU A 176 -16.25 -11.27 12.67
N LEU A 177 -15.01 -11.12 13.16
CA LEU A 177 -13.85 -10.92 12.30
C LEU A 177 -13.51 -12.16 11.47
N GLU A 178 -13.61 -13.35 12.04
CA GLU A 178 -13.42 -14.62 11.32
C GLU A 178 -14.34 -14.70 10.11
N THR A 179 -15.62 -14.38 10.28
CA THR A 179 -16.62 -14.39 9.19
C THR A 179 -16.27 -13.36 8.09
N GLN A 180 -15.88 -12.15 8.48
CA GLN A 180 -15.54 -11.10 7.51
C GLN A 180 -14.22 -11.34 6.81
N LEU A 181 -13.22 -11.89 7.51
CA LEU A 181 -11.85 -12.04 7.02
C LEU A 181 -11.58 -13.40 6.34
N ALA A 182 -12.42 -14.42 6.57
CA ALA A 182 -12.25 -15.75 5.95
C ALA A 182 -12.13 -15.71 4.41
N PRO A 183 -12.93 -14.91 3.66
CA PRO A 183 -12.79 -14.82 2.21
C PRO A 183 -11.43 -14.27 1.75
N TYR A 184 -10.70 -13.58 2.63
CA TYR A 184 -9.43 -12.90 2.33
C TYR A 184 -8.20 -13.67 2.83
N GLY A 185 -8.37 -14.97 3.10
CA GLY A 185 -7.26 -15.84 3.47
C GLY A 185 -6.82 -15.71 4.93
N PHE A 186 -7.77 -15.44 5.83
CA PHE A 186 -7.53 -15.47 7.26
C PHE A 186 -8.01 -16.77 7.88
N PHE A 187 -7.21 -17.31 8.80
CA PHE A 187 -7.42 -18.61 9.40
C PHE A 187 -7.36 -18.53 10.92
N ARG A 188 -8.30 -19.18 11.58
CA ARG A 188 -8.34 -19.27 13.04
C ARG A 188 -7.49 -20.43 13.53
N CYS A 189 -6.25 -20.15 13.92
CA CYS A 189 -5.30 -21.15 14.44
C CYS A 189 -5.47 -21.47 15.94
N HIS A 190 -6.07 -20.55 16.72
CA HIS A 190 -6.28 -20.67 18.16
C HIS A 190 -7.63 -20.09 18.59
N ALA A 191 -8.09 -20.40 19.80
CA ALA A 191 -9.33 -19.82 20.34
C ALA A 191 -9.28 -18.27 20.36
N ALA A 192 -8.09 -17.70 20.57
CA ALA A 192 -7.86 -16.27 20.69
C ALA A 192 -7.15 -15.63 19.47
N TYR A 193 -6.80 -16.39 18.43
CA TYR A 193 -6.03 -15.85 17.32
C TYR A 193 -6.63 -16.17 15.96
N LEU A 194 -6.68 -15.14 15.11
CA LEU A 194 -6.98 -15.20 13.68
C LEU A 194 -5.80 -14.60 12.91
N VAL A 195 -5.25 -15.32 11.93
CA VAL A 195 -3.99 -14.97 11.28
C VAL A 195 -4.16 -14.92 9.76
N SER A 196 -3.50 -13.97 9.11
CA SER A 196 -3.40 -13.90 7.65
C SER A 196 -2.49 -15.01 7.13
N GLY A 197 -2.99 -15.85 6.23
CA GLY A 197 -2.21 -16.94 5.61
C GLY A 197 -0.97 -16.45 4.85
N LYS A 198 -1.03 -15.24 4.27
CA LYS A 198 0.08 -14.60 3.55
C LYS A 198 1.25 -14.20 4.46
N GLN A 199 1.00 -14.02 5.75
CA GLN A 199 2.01 -13.59 6.72
C GLN A 199 2.71 -14.76 7.42
N ILE A 200 2.27 -16.00 7.18
CA ILE A 200 2.86 -17.19 7.81
C ILE A 200 4.13 -17.59 7.04
N CYS A 201 5.28 -17.60 7.72
CA CYS A 201 6.56 -18.07 7.14
C CYS A 201 6.99 -19.43 7.67
N GLU A 202 6.50 -19.88 8.85
CA GLU A 202 6.86 -21.17 9.44
C GLU A 202 5.67 -21.75 10.22
N ILE A 203 5.52 -23.07 10.17
CA ILE A 203 4.51 -23.81 10.92
C ILE A 203 5.18 -24.85 11.80
N GLY A 204 5.25 -24.59 13.09
CA GLY A 204 5.80 -25.49 14.09
C GLY A 204 4.78 -26.50 14.61
N ALA A 205 5.20 -27.26 15.64
CA ALA A 205 4.34 -28.23 16.29
C ALA A 205 3.19 -27.55 17.07
N THR A 206 3.48 -26.45 17.76
CA THR A 206 2.57 -25.75 18.67
C THR A 206 2.46 -24.25 18.40
N TYR A 207 3.14 -23.72 17.40
CA TYR A 207 3.18 -22.32 17.05
C TYR A 207 3.21 -22.10 15.53
N LEU A 208 2.86 -20.89 15.12
CA LEU A 208 3.10 -20.30 13.79
C LEU A 208 4.12 -19.18 13.96
N LYS A 209 5.03 -19.03 13.02
CA LYS A 209 5.90 -17.86 12.92
C LYS A 209 5.46 -17.00 11.76
N LEU A 210 5.33 -15.71 11.99
CA LEU A 210 4.98 -14.72 10.98
C LEU A 210 6.24 -14.08 10.37
N MET A 211 6.08 -13.40 9.23
CA MET A 211 7.18 -12.75 8.52
C MET A 211 7.87 -11.65 9.34
N ASP A 212 7.17 -11.04 10.29
CA ASP A 212 7.72 -10.05 11.25
C ASP A 212 8.43 -10.69 12.45
N GLY A 213 8.49 -12.03 12.51
CA GLY A 213 9.08 -12.80 13.59
C GLY A 213 8.14 -13.10 14.75
N THR A 214 6.91 -12.61 14.73
CA THR A 214 5.90 -12.87 15.79
C THR A 214 5.54 -14.36 15.82
N GLU A 215 5.52 -14.96 17.02
CA GLU A 215 5.07 -16.33 17.23
C GLU A 215 3.64 -16.36 17.76
N ILE A 216 2.77 -17.12 17.09
CA ILE A 216 1.36 -17.29 17.44
C ILE A 216 1.08 -18.74 17.79
N PRO A 217 0.45 -19.04 18.94
CA PRO A 217 0.17 -20.42 19.35
C PRO A 217 -0.87 -21.08 18.45
N ILE A 218 -0.69 -22.38 18.18
CA ILE A 218 -1.67 -23.24 17.50
C ILE A 218 -2.39 -24.09 18.54
N SER A 219 -3.71 -24.07 18.53
CA SER A 219 -4.52 -25.00 19.34
C SER A 219 -4.48 -26.41 18.74
N GLN A 220 -4.17 -27.42 19.55
CA GLN A 220 -4.16 -28.83 19.14
C GLN A 220 -5.50 -29.25 18.51
N ARG A 221 -6.61 -28.78 19.09
CA ARG A 221 -7.98 -29.10 18.59
C ARG A 221 -8.25 -28.49 17.20
N ARG A 222 -7.63 -27.36 16.86
CA ARG A 222 -7.85 -26.64 15.61
C ARG A 222 -6.80 -26.93 14.55
N LYS A 223 -5.70 -27.55 14.93
CA LYS A 223 -4.52 -27.73 14.04
C LYS A 223 -4.88 -28.44 12.73
N LYS A 224 -5.66 -29.52 12.80
CA LYS A 224 -6.04 -30.30 11.61
C LYS A 224 -6.88 -29.45 10.63
N ASP A 225 -7.92 -28.80 11.12
CA ASP A 225 -8.83 -28.00 10.30
C ASP A 225 -8.11 -26.77 9.76
N PHE A 226 -7.28 -26.12 10.58
CA PHE A 226 -6.44 -24.99 10.20
C PHE A 226 -5.48 -25.35 9.05
N LEU A 227 -4.74 -26.46 9.18
CA LEU A 227 -3.78 -26.90 8.15
C LEU A 227 -4.49 -27.27 6.85
N SER A 228 -5.65 -27.94 6.93
CA SER A 228 -6.44 -28.28 5.75
C SER A 228 -6.93 -27.03 5.02
N ALA A 229 -7.46 -26.04 5.75
CA ALA A 229 -7.92 -24.79 5.17
C ALA A 229 -6.77 -23.97 4.55
N LEU A 230 -5.62 -23.87 5.25
CA LEU A 230 -4.45 -23.18 4.76
C LEU A 230 -3.86 -23.83 3.50
N SER A 231 -3.79 -25.18 3.46
CA SER A 231 -3.31 -25.92 2.29
C SER A 231 -4.22 -25.72 1.08
N GLY A 232 -5.54 -25.66 1.27
CA GLY A 232 -6.50 -25.35 0.23
C GLY A 232 -6.31 -23.95 -0.35
N TYR A 233 -6.00 -22.97 0.51
CA TYR A 233 -5.73 -21.60 0.10
C TYR A 233 -4.41 -21.47 -0.67
N LEU A 234 -3.32 -22.07 -0.19
CA LEU A 234 -2.01 -22.02 -0.84
C LEU A 234 -1.94 -22.87 -2.13
N GLY A 235 -2.80 -23.89 -2.27
CA GLY A 235 -2.88 -24.74 -3.46
C GLY A 235 -3.82 -24.22 -4.56
N GLY A 236 -4.62 -23.20 -4.30
CA GLY A 236 -5.57 -22.61 -5.24
C GLY A 236 -4.99 -21.58 -6.22
N ASP A 237 -3.73 -21.18 -6.08
CA ASP A 237 -2.99 -20.30 -6.98
C ASP A 237 -2.26 -21.10 -8.09
N ARG A 238 -3.04 -21.86 -8.90
CA ARG A 238 -2.55 -22.42 -10.16
C ARG A 238 -3.47 -22.12 -11.29
#